data_11ab9464a14630ee4148d6318170679d
#
_entry.id   11ab9464a14630ee4148d6318170679d
#
_cell.length_a   1.000
_cell.length_b   1.000
_cell.length_c   1.000
_cell.angle_alpha   90.00
_cell.angle_beta   90.00
_cell.angle_gamma   90.00
#
_symmetry.space_group_name_H-M   'P 1'
#
loop_
_entity.id
_entity.type
_entity.pdbx_description
1 polymer ?
#
loop_
_entity_poly.entity_id
_entity_poly.type
_entity_poly.pdbx_seq_one_letter_code
_entity_poly.pdbx_strand_id
1 'polypeptide(L)'
;MEALGVTTILLLVCISCLLFATWRSRSQKGKEPPGPTALPIVGNLLQINPWNLPGSLKELSEKYGPVFTVHLGPQKVVVLYGYDVLKEALVDQGDDFSGRGVLPLIQKLFRGTGILTSNGETWKQLRRFALTTLRDFGMGKKGIEERIQEEAHFLVERLKNTHEQPLNPSSFLIHAVSNIICSIVFGDRFDYEDKNFLTLIDWIEENNKLQTSIQAQEKGNDDSKFTVETLSRTTLDLFLAGTGTTSLTLRFAILILHKYPEIVEKMQKEIDSVIGRERSPRMSDRSQIPFTDAVIHEIQRYIDFLPANVPRAVIRDTKFRGYFIPKDTLIFPMLSSVLHDSKEFPNPEKFDPGHFLNANGTFKKSDYFMPFSTGKRICAGEGLARMEIFIFLTSILQNFTLKPVVDHKDIDIRPVITSLANVPRDYEVSFVPR
;
A
#
# COMPACT_ATOMS: atom_id res chain seq x y z
N MET A 1 -45.70 5.58 -40.89
CA MET A 1 -46.28 5.75 -39.53
C MET A 1 -46.05 4.55 -38.61
N GLU A 2 -46.03 3.32 -39.14
CA GLU A 2 -45.85 2.10 -38.32
C GLU A 2 -44.48 1.99 -37.66
N ALA A 3 -43.39 2.38 -38.33
CA ALA A 3 -42.04 2.29 -37.76
C ALA A 3 -41.82 3.24 -36.57
N LEU A 4 -42.48 4.42 -36.57
CA LEU A 4 -42.45 5.37 -35.45
C LEU A 4 -43.18 4.83 -34.22
N GLY A 5 -44.25 4.07 -34.41
CA GLY A 5 -45.00 3.41 -33.34
C GLY A 5 -44.22 2.30 -32.67
N VAL A 6 -43.51 1.48 -33.43
CA VAL A 6 -42.71 0.37 -32.89
C VAL A 6 -41.51 0.90 -32.09
N THR A 7 -40.81 1.92 -32.56
CA THR A 7 -39.68 2.53 -31.84
C THR A 7 -40.14 3.19 -30.55
N THR A 8 -41.29 3.85 -30.53
CA THR A 8 -41.85 4.47 -29.34
C THR A 8 -42.27 3.44 -28.29
N ILE A 9 -42.85 2.31 -28.71
CA ILE A 9 -43.25 1.19 -27.82
C ILE A 9 -41.99 0.54 -27.22
N LEU A 10 -40.94 0.29 -28.03
CA LEU A 10 -39.68 -0.25 -27.56
C LEU A 10 -39.02 0.68 -26.54
N LEU A 11 -39.02 1.99 -26.78
CA LEU A 11 -38.51 2.98 -25.84
C LEU A 11 -39.29 2.98 -24.50
N LEU A 12 -40.60 2.93 -24.56
CA LEU A 12 -41.47 2.86 -23.36
C LEU A 12 -41.27 1.57 -22.58
N VAL A 13 -41.10 0.44 -23.25
CA VAL A 13 -40.78 -0.85 -22.60
C VAL A 13 -39.40 -0.79 -21.96
N CYS A 14 -38.39 -0.28 -22.63
CA CYS A 14 -37.05 -0.10 -22.07
C CYS A 14 -37.06 0.82 -20.83
N ILE A 15 -37.78 1.96 -20.89
CA ILE A 15 -37.94 2.87 -19.75
C ILE A 15 -38.68 2.17 -18.61
N SER A 16 -39.77 1.44 -18.90
CA SER A 16 -40.53 0.70 -17.89
C SER A 16 -39.71 -0.41 -17.25
N CYS A 17 -38.92 -1.13 -18.02
CA CYS A 17 -37.98 -2.16 -17.51
C CYS A 17 -36.91 -1.52 -16.62
N LEU A 18 -36.35 -0.38 -17.02
CA LEU A 18 -35.37 0.37 -16.22
C LEU A 18 -35.99 0.88 -14.91
N LEU A 19 -37.19 1.45 -14.97
CA LEU A 19 -37.93 1.92 -13.78
C LEU A 19 -38.28 0.74 -12.86
N PHE A 20 -38.74 -0.38 -13.40
CA PHE A 20 -39.04 -1.59 -12.63
C PHE A 20 -37.78 -2.20 -12.02
N ALA A 21 -36.67 -2.25 -12.73
CA ALA A 21 -35.38 -2.72 -12.23
C ALA A 21 -34.88 -1.82 -11.07
N THR A 22 -35.01 -0.49 -11.21
CA THR A 22 -34.63 0.47 -10.15
C THR A 22 -35.56 0.38 -8.94
N TRP A 23 -36.86 0.19 -9.15
CA TRP A 23 -37.85 0.00 -8.09
C TRP A 23 -37.65 -1.32 -7.34
N ARG A 24 -37.41 -2.43 -8.06
CA ARG A 24 -37.13 -3.74 -7.47
C ARG A 24 -35.81 -3.73 -6.67
N SER A 25 -34.79 -3.01 -7.15
CA SER A 25 -33.52 -2.82 -6.43
C SER A 25 -33.74 -2.05 -5.10
N ARG A 26 -34.67 -1.11 -5.04
CA ARG A 26 -35.01 -0.35 -3.83
C ARG A 26 -35.88 -1.11 -2.82
N SER A 27 -36.64 -2.09 -3.28
CA SER A 27 -37.65 -2.80 -2.45
C SER A 27 -37.10 -3.98 -1.67
N GLN A 28 -35.90 -4.45 -1.98
CA GLN A 28 -35.28 -5.60 -1.30
C GLN A 28 -34.18 -5.14 -0.37
N LYS A 29 -34.35 -5.44 0.93
CA LYS A 29 -33.33 -5.50 1.99
C LYS A 29 -33.22 -4.23 2.82
N GLY A 30 -33.08 -4.41 4.11
CA GLY A 30 -32.72 -3.50 5.17
C GLY A 30 -32.10 -2.16 4.75
N LYS A 31 -31.97 -1.23 5.65
CA LYS A 31 -31.40 0.09 5.36
C LYS A 31 -29.96 -0.06 4.84
N GLU A 32 -29.77 0.11 3.54
CA GLU A 32 -28.42 0.12 2.93
C GLU A 32 -27.66 1.41 3.30
N PRO A 33 -26.31 1.40 3.29
CA PRO A 33 -25.54 2.64 3.50
C PRO A 33 -25.93 3.70 2.45
N PRO A 34 -26.10 4.98 2.86
CA PRO A 34 -26.45 6.07 1.94
C PRO A 34 -25.35 6.31 0.91
N GLY A 35 -25.65 7.05 -0.15
CA GLY A 35 -24.67 7.40 -1.15
C GLY A 35 -25.25 8.26 -2.27
N PRO A 36 -24.38 8.73 -3.19
CA PRO A 36 -24.84 9.48 -4.35
C PRO A 36 -25.67 8.61 -5.28
N THR A 37 -26.62 9.23 -5.99
CA THR A 37 -27.43 8.53 -6.98
C THR A 37 -26.55 8.02 -8.11
N ALA A 38 -26.53 6.70 -8.30
CA ALA A 38 -25.81 6.06 -9.37
C ALA A 38 -26.52 6.25 -10.71
N LEU A 39 -25.77 6.61 -11.74
CA LEU A 39 -26.26 6.65 -13.12
C LEU A 39 -26.30 5.23 -13.70
N PRO A 40 -27.23 4.90 -14.61
CA PRO A 40 -27.24 3.62 -15.30
C PRO A 40 -25.88 3.35 -15.97
N ILE A 41 -25.39 2.12 -15.89
CA ILE A 41 -24.14 1.60 -16.49
C ILE A 41 -22.88 2.20 -15.85
N VAL A 42 -22.73 3.52 -15.81
CA VAL A 42 -21.52 4.21 -15.34
C VAL A 42 -21.44 4.39 -13.83
N GLY A 43 -22.57 4.19 -13.12
CA GLY A 43 -22.60 4.39 -11.67
C GLY A 43 -22.27 5.83 -11.25
N ASN A 44 -21.29 5.97 -10.35
CA ASN A 44 -20.82 7.28 -9.86
C ASN A 44 -19.47 7.70 -10.46
N LEU A 45 -18.98 7.05 -11.53
CA LEU A 45 -17.67 7.35 -12.11
C LEU A 45 -17.54 8.82 -12.60
N LEU A 46 -18.63 9.45 -13.00
CA LEU A 46 -18.63 10.87 -13.38
C LEU A 46 -18.63 11.83 -12.17
N GLN A 47 -18.90 11.32 -10.98
CA GLN A 47 -18.93 12.08 -9.73
C GLN A 47 -17.67 11.87 -8.86
N ILE A 48 -16.78 10.99 -9.31
CA ILE A 48 -15.53 10.64 -8.64
C ILE A 48 -14.38 11.01 -9.57
N ASN A 49 -13.45 11.81 -9.07
CA ASN A 49 -12.23 12.09 -9.79
C ASN A 49 -11.27 10.89 -9.72
N PRO A 50 -11.03 10.15 -10.80
CA PRO A 50 -10.16 8.98 -10.78
C PRO A 50 -8.68 9.32 -10.47
N TRP A 51 -8.28 10.57 -10.70
CA TRP A 51 -6.95 11.09 -10.40
C TRP A 51 -6.81 11.59 -8.95
N ASN A 52 -7.92 11.67 -8.21
CA ASN A 52 -7.93 12.02 -6.80
C ASN A 52 -9.07 11.27 -6.09
N LEU A 53 -8.98 9.94 -6.09
CA LEU A 53 -9.98 9.09 -5.45
C LEU A 53 -10.12 9.38 -3.93
N PRO A 54 -9.03 9.53 -3.15
CA PRO A 54 -9.15 9.85 -1.73
C PRO A 54 -9.87 11.17 -1.46
N GLY A 55 -9.56 12.23 -2.22
CA GLY A 55 -10.24 13.52 -2.10
C GLY A 55 -11.73 13.44 -2.41
N SER A 56 -12.12 12.77 -3.50
CA SER A 56 -13.53 12.59 -3.86
C SER A 56 -14.29 11.78 -2.80
N LEU A 57 -13.68 10.73 -2.24
CA LEU A 57 -14.31 9.92 -1.20
C LEU A 57 -14.38 10.66 0.15
N LYS A 58 -13.45 11.58 0.43
CA LYS A 58 -13.51 12.48 1.57
C LYS A 58 -14.74 13.39 1.48
N GLU A 59 -14.94 14.09 0.37
CA GLU A 59 -16.09 14.95 0.14
C GLU A 59 -17.42 14.18 0.27
N LEU A 60 -17.48 12.96 -0.25
CA LEU A 60 -18.65 12.10 -0.11
C LEU A 60 -18.87 11.66 1.35
N SER A 61 -17.82 11.41 2.11
CA SER A 61 -17.93 11.06 3.52
C SER A 61 -18.50 12.20 4.38
N GLU A 62 -18.15 13.44 4.07
CA GLU A 62 -18.70 14.63 4.72
C GLU A 62 -20.21 14.78 4.48
N LYS A 63 -20.68 14.37 3.30
CA LYS A 63 -22.09 14.46 2.90
C LYS A 63 -22.94 13.28 3.37
N TYR A 64 -22.43 12.05 3.29
CA TYR A 64 -23.20 10.82 3.53
C TYR A 64 -22.84 10.11 4.82
N GLY A 65 -21.82 10.61 5.53
CA GLY A 65 -21.33 10.01 6.77
C GLY A 65 -20.20 8.99 6.53
N PRO A 66 -19.69 8.36 7.61
CA PRO A 66 -18.49 7.56 7.57
C PRO A 66 -18.68 6.14 6.98
N VAL A 67 -19.91 5.75 6.65
CA VAL A 67 -20.25 4.50 5.96
C VAL A 67 -21.21 4.82 4.83
N PHE A 68 -20.75 4.75 3.60
CA PHE A 68 -21.55 5.12 2.44
C PHE A 68 -21.28 4.22 1.24
N THR A 69 -22.19 4.26 0.26
CA THR A 69 -22.11 3.44 -0.95
C THR A 69 -21.78 4.29 -2.17
N VAL A 70 -20.85 3.81 -2.99
CA VAL A 70 -20.61 4.31 -4.35
C VAL A 70 -20.70 3.16 -5.35
N HIS A 71 -20.94 3.49 -6.61
CA HIS A 71 -20.98 2.54 -7.70
C HIS A 71 -19.87 2.85 -8.72
N LEU A 72 -18.92 1.95 -8.87
CA LEU A 72 -17.88 2.02 -9.89
C LEU A 72 -18.35 1.23 -11.11
N GLY A 73 -19.03 1.90 -12.04
CA GLY A 73 -19.81 1.22 -13.06
C GLY A 73 -20.93 0.38 -12.41
N PRO A 74 -21.05 -0.90 -12.76
CA PRO A 74 -22.02 -1.81 -12.15
C PRO A 74 -21.62 -2.30 -10.75
N GLN A 75 -20.36 -2.09 -10.36
CA GLN A 75 -19.80 -2.61 -9.11
C GLN A 75 -20.21 -1.74 -7.93
N LYS A 76 -20.97 -2.30 -6.98
CA LYS A 76 -21.31 -1.66 -5.71
C LYS A 76 -20.12 -1.74 -4.74
N VAL A 77 -19.75 -0.62 -4.15
CA VAL A 77 -18.68 -0.48 -3.18
C VAL A 77 -19.21 0.23 -1.94
N VAL A 78 -19.01 -0.35 -0.77
CA VAL A 78 -19.21 0.34 0.50
C VAL A 78 -17.89 0.92 0.96
N VAL A 79 -17.87 2.21 1.20
CA VAL A 79 -16.70 2.95 1.68
C VAL A 79 -16.80 3.09 3.20
N LEU A 80 -15.71 2.76 3.88
CA LEU A 80 -15.52 2.93 5.31
C LEU A 80 -14.53 4.05 5.56
N TYR A 81 -14.91 5.06 6.33
CA TYR A 81 -14.16 6.29 6.54
C TYR A 81 -13.99 6.61 8.03
N GLY A 82 -12.75 6.90 8.45
CA GLY A 82 -12.41 7.27 9.82
C GLY A 82 -12.03 6.09 10.72
N TYR A 83 -11.24 6.40 11.77
CA TYR A 83 -10.61 5.42 12.64
C TYR A 83 -11.61 4.45 13.30
N ASP A 84 -12.66 4.97 13.94
CA ASP A 84 -13.61 4.13 14.68
C ASP A 84 -14.34 3.12 13.77
N VAL A 85 -14.65 3.56 12.53
CA VAL A 85 -15.31 2.70 11.53
C VAL A 85 -14.38 1.61 11.04
N LEU A 86 -13.13 1.98 10.74
CA LEU A 86 -12.14 1.00 10.29
C LEU A 86 -11.79 -0.01 11.38
N LYS A 87 -11.62 0.46 12.62
CA LYS A 87 -11.35 -0.41 13.77
C LYS A 87 -12.48 -1.41 13.97
N GLU A 88 -13.73 -0.92 14.04
CA GLU A 88 -14.91 -1.78 14.22
C GLU A 88 -15.03 -2.82 13.10
N ALA A 89 -14.89 -2.41 11.82
CA ALA A 89 -15.02 -3.31 10.69
C ALA A 89 -13.86 -4.31 10.59
N LEU A 90 -12.61 -3.84 10.70
CA LEU A 90 -11.44 -4.65 10.37
C LEU A 90 -10.90 -5.44 11.56
N VAL A 91 -11.17 -5.00 12.80
CA VAL A 91 -10.72 -5.63 14.04
C VAL A 91 -11.88 -6.32 14.76
N ASP A 92 -12.90 -5.55 15.16
CA ASP A 92 -13.96 -6.04 16.02
C ASP A 92 -14.90 -7.01 15.26
N GLN A 93 -15.22 -6.72 13.98
CA GLN A 93 -15.97 -7.59 13.06
C GLN A 93 -15.04 -8.17 11.97
N GLY A 94 -13.76 -8.31 12.25
CA GLY A 94 -12.72 -8.63 11.27
C GLY A 94 -12.93 -9.91 10.49
N ASP A 95 -13.68 -10.87 11.00
CA ASP A 95 -14.02 -12.10 10.27
C ASP A 95 -14.97 -11.78 9.11
N ASP A 96 -16.01 -10.98 9.34
CA ASP A 96 -17.00 -10.61 8.33
C ASP A 96 -16.38 -9.81 7.18
N PHE A 97 -15.41 -8.95 7.49
CA PHE A 97 -14.68 -8.10 6.53
C PHE A 97 -13.36 -8.71 6.05
N SER A 98 -13.16 -10.02 6.25
CA SER A 98 -11.90 -10.71 5.88
C SER A 98 -11.82 -11.10 4.41
N GLY A 99 -12.88 -11.00 3.64
CA GLY A 99 -12.88 -11.30 2.20
C GLY A 99 -12.01 -10.33 1.39
N ARG A 100 -11.55 -10.80 0.25
CA ARG A 100 -10.99 -9.96 -0.81
C ARG A 100 -12.05 -9.74 -1.87
N GLY A 101 -12.32 -8.48 -2.14
CA GLY A 101 -13.22 -8.09 -3.18
C GLY A 101 -12.60 -8.25 -4.55
N VAL A 102 -13.46 -8.51 -5.50
CA VAL A 102 -13.08 -8.75 -6.88
C VAL A 102 -13.26 -7.44 -7.65
N LEU A 103 -12.18 -6.68 -7.82
CA LEU A 103 -12.13 -5.69 -8.90
C LEU A 103 -11.79 -6.45 -10.19
N PRO A 104 -12.49 -6.19 -11.31
CA PRO A 104 -12.28 -6.93 -12.55
C PRO A 104 -10.82 -7.00 -13.01
N LEU A 105 -10.08 -5.89 -12.82
CA LEU A 105 -8.66 -5.82 -13.11
C LEU A 105 -7.83 -6.73 -12.20
N ILE A 106 -8.08 -6.69 -10.89
CA ILE A 106 -7.39 -7.52 -9.89
C ILE A 106 -7.72 -9.00 -10.12
N GLN A 107 -8.97 -9.31 -10.42
CA GLN A 107 -9.37 -10.69 -10.73
C GLN A 107 -8.66 -11.22 -11.98
N LYS A 108 -8.53 -10.39 -13.00
CA LYS A 108 -7.87 -10.76 -14.24
C LYS A 108 -6.37 -11.02 -14.04
N LEU A 109 -5.71 -10.23 -13.20
CA LEU A 109 -4.28 -10.36 -12.90
C LEU A 109 -3.97 -11.50 -11.92
N PHE A 110 -4.79 -11.66 -10.88
CA PHE A 110 -4.50 -12.54 -9.75
C PHE A 110 -5.39 -13.81 -9.70
N ARG A 111 -6.45 -13.89 -10.49
CA ARG A 111 -7.36 -15.05 -10.61
C ARG A 111 -7.88 -15.63 -9.29
N GLY A 112 -7.85 -14.83 -8.21
CA GLY A 112 -8.23 -15.30 -6.87
C GLY A 112 -7.29 -16.33 -6.25
N THR A 113 -6.08 -16.48 -6.79
CA THR A 113 -5.03 -17.38 -6.29
C THR A 113 -3.97 -16.61 -5.49
N GLY A 114 -3.07 -17.33 -4.82
CA GLY A 114 -2.01 -16.73 -4.00
C GLY A 114 -2.50 -16.15 -2.67
N ILE A 115 -1.59 -15.58 -1.90
CA ILE A 115 -1.87 -15.06 -0.55
C ILE A 115 -2.64 -13.74 -0.57
N LEU A 116 -2.47 -12.95 -1.64
CA LEU A 116 -3.03 -11.61 -1.73
C LEU A 116 -4.54 -11.63 -1.99
N THR A 117 -5.00 -12.46 -2.94
CA THR A 117 -6.36 -12.40 -3.48
C THR A 117 -7.25 -13.59 -3.13
N SER A 118 -6.70 -14.70 -2.63
CA SER A 118 -7.50 -15.86 -2.21
C SER A 118 -8.40 -15.55 -1.01
N ASN A 119 -9.46 -16.32 -0.86
CA ASN A 119 -10.49 -16.19 0.18
C ASN A 119 -10.65 -17.47 0.99
N GLY A 120 -11.38 -17.40 2.11
CA GLY A 120 -11.80 -18.54 2.92
C GLY A 120 -10.64 -19.39 3.45
N GLU A 121 -10.80 -20.69 3.44
CA GLU A 121 -9.81 -21.64 3.97
C GLU A 121 -8.50 -21.65 3.17
N THR A 122 -8.57 -21.48 1.86
CA THR A 122 -7.36 -21.38 1.01
C THR A 122 -6.47 -20.24 1.47
N TRP A 123 -7.05 -19.04 1.68
CA TRP A 123 -6.29 -17.92 2.20
C TRP A 123 -5.72 -18.18 3.58
N LYS A 124 -6.49 -18.77 4.50
CA LYS A 124 -6.01 -19.06 5.86
C LYS A 124 -4.81 -19.99 5.84
N GLN A 125 -4.85 -21.03 5.00
CA GLN A 125 -3.77 -21.99 4.85
C GLN A 125 -2.53 -21.35 4.23
N LEU A 126 -2.68 -20.62 3.11
CA LEU A 126 -1.56 -19.91 2.47
C LEU A 126 -0.94 -18.86 3.39
N ARG A 127 -1.77 -18.09 4.11
CA ARG A 127 -1.27 -17.10 5.06
C ARG A 127 -0.51 -17.76 6.21
N ARG A 128 -1.04 -18.85 6.77
CA ARG A 128 -0.34 -19.60 7.82
C ARG A 128 1.00 -20.13 7.33
N PHE A 129 0.99 -20.76 6.16
CA PHE A 129 2.20 -21.27 5.52
C PHE A 129 3.23 -20.15 5.31
N ALA A 130 2.85 -19.05 4.66
CA ALA A 130 3.75 -17.93 4.41
C ALA A 130 4.31 -17.33 5.69
N LEU A 131 3.48 -17.06 6.70
CA LEU A 131 3.94 -16.49 7.96
C LEU A 131 4.85 -17.45 8.74
N THR A 132 4.58 -18.76 8.70
CA THR A 132 5.45 -19.77 9.32
C THR A 132 6.77 -19.84 8.59
N THR A 133 6.75 -19.96 7.27
CA THR A 133 7.94 -20.01 6.43
C THR A 133 8.79 -18.74 6.61
N LEU A 134 8.20 -17.56 6.50
CA LEU A 134 8.92 -16.29 6.73
C LEU A 134 9.54 -16.23 8.15
N ARG A 135 8.83 -16.75 9.16
CA ARG A 135 9.36 -16.84 10.54
C ARG A 135 10.51 -17.86 10.65
N ASP A 136 10.40 -18.99 9.97
CA ASP A 136 11.43 -20.04 9.98
C ASP A 136 12.69 -19.57 9.23
N PHE A 137 12.52 -18.81 8.16
CA PHE A 137 13.62 -18.12 7.48
C PHE A 137 14.15 -16.89 8.26
N GLY A 138 13.65 -16.63 9.45
CA GLY A 138 14.21 -15.66 10.38
C GLY A 138 13.50 -14.30 10.41
N MET A 139 12.32 -14.14 9.81
CA MET A 139 11.54 -12.91 9.97
C MET A 139 11.28 -12.62 11.45
N GLY A 140 11.81 -11.48 11.93
CA GLY A 140 11.79 -11.13 13.35
C GLY A 140 12.91 -11.80 14.18
N LYS A 141 13.87 -12.48 13.55
CA LYS A 141 15.06 -13.08 14.17
C LYS A 141 16.33 -12.45 13.61
N LYS A 142 17.44 -12.65 14.31
CA LYS A 142 18.76 -12.12 14.00
C LYS A 142 19.25 -12.44 12.56
N GLY A 143 18.89 -13.60 12.02
CA GLY A 143 19.35 -14.02 10.68
C GLY A 143 18.84 -13.15 9.50
N ILE A 144 17.60 -12.64 9.55
CA ILE A 144 17.11 -11.70 8.52
C ILE A 144 17.75 -10.32 8.71
N GLU A 145 17.93 -9.87 9.93
CA GLU A 145 18.62 -8.61 10.21
C GLU A 145 20.03 -8.60 9.63
N GLU A 146 20.78 -9.69 9.82
CA GLU A 146 22.12 -9.84 9.26
C GLU A 146 22.13 -9.78 7.72
N ARG A 147 21.16 -10.42 7.06
CA ARG A 147 21.01 -10.33 5.58
C ARG A 147 20.69 -8.92 5.09
N ILE A 148 19.82 -8.20 5.82
CA ILE A 148 19.51 -6.80 5.48
C ILE A 148 20.73 -5.91 5.70
N GLN A 149 21.52 -6.13 6.76
CA GLN A 149 22.75 -5.40 7.00
C GLN A 149 23.81 -5.67 5.92
N GLU A 150 23.94 -6.91 5.49
CA GLU A 150 24.82 -7.29 4.39
C GLU A 150 24.42 -6.58 3.09
N GLU A 151 23.13 -6.64 2.74
CA GLU A 151 22.63 -5.99 1.54
C GLU A 151 22.73 -4.46 1.62
N ALA A 152 22.52 -3.87 2.82
CA ALA A 152 22.73 -2.46 3.06
C ALA A 152 24.20 -2.05 2.84
N HIS A 153 25.16 -2.92 3.22
CA HIS A 153 26.56 -2.71 2.92
C HIS A 153 26.82 -2.67 1.41
N PHE A 154 26.30 -3.65 0.64
CA PHE A 154 26.44 -3.66 -0.82
C PHE A 154 25.80 -2.43 -1.47
N LEU A 155 24.63 -2.00 -0.99
CA LEU A 155 23.99 -0.77 -1.45
C LEU A 155 24.87 0.46 -1.18
N VAL A 156 25.44 0.58 0.01
CA VAL A 156 26.35 1.69 0.38
C VAL A 156 27.58 1.71 -0.52
N GLU A 157 28.23 0.56 -0.75
CA GLU A 157 29.38 0.48 -1.65
C GLU A 157 29.02 0.84 -3.09
N ARG A 158 27.86 0.40 -3.57
CA ARG A 158 27.38 0.77 -4.91
C ARG A 158 27.11 2.27 -5.02
N LEU A 159 26.56 2.90 -3.98
CA LEU A 159 26.35 4.35 -3.93
C LEU A 159 27.66 5.13 -3.86
N LYS A 160 28.70 4.65 -3.15
CA LYS A 160 30.05 5.25 -3.16
C LYS A 160 30.65 5.28 -4.57
N ASN A 161 30.45 4.19 -5.34
CA ASN A 161 30.96 4.06 -6.69
C ASN A 161 30.26 4.99 -7.71
N THR A 162 29.26 5.75 -7.32
CA THR A 162 28.64 6.79 -8.16
C THR A 162 29.46 8.09 -8.20
N HIS A 163 30.50 8.19 -7.36
CA HIS A 163 31.39 9.35 -7.29
C HIS A 163 30.65 10.69 -7.18
N GLU A 164 29.63 10.71 -6.32
CA GLU A 164 28.80 11.89 -6.05
C GLU A 164 28.01 12.44 -7.25
N GLN A 165 27.99 11.69 -8.37
CA GLN A 165 27.20 12.11 -9.53
C GLN A 165 25.71 12.06 -9.21
N PRO A 166 24.93 13.03 -9.70
CA PRO A 166 23.47 12.96 -9.59
C PRO A 166 22.90 11.71 -10.24
N LEU A 167 21.99 11.04 -9.54
CA LEU A 167 21.36 9.83 -10.04
C LEU A 167 19.91 9.69 -9.55
N ASN A 168 19.11 8.97 -10.32
CA ASN A 168 17.81 8.49 -9.84
C ASN A 168 18.04 7.24 -8.97
N PRO A 169 17.67 7.24 -7.68
CA PRO A 169 17.97 6.14 -6.76
C PRO A 169 17.08 4.90 -6.96
N SER A 170 16.13 4.93 -7.89
CA SER A 170 15.11 3.89 -8.05
C SER A 170 15.70 2.49 -8.25
N SER A 171 16.62 2.33 -9.22
CA SER A 171 17.24 1.03 -9.52
C SER A 171 18.10 0.51 -8.37
N PHE A 172 18.78 1.41 -7.65
CA PHE A 172 19.59 1.03 -6.50
C PHE A 172 18.73 0.43 -5.38
N LEU A 173 17.62 1.10 -5.07
CA LEU A 173 16.74 0.69 -3.98
C LEU A 173 15.92 -0.56 -4.33
N ILE A 174 15.40 -0.64 -5.56
CA ILE A 174 14.63 -1.82 -5.97
C ILE A 174 15.50 -3.08 -6.01
N HIS A 175 16.75 -2.98 -6.48
CA HIS A 175 17.68 -4.10 -6.50
C HIS A 175 18.00 -4.58 -5.08
N ALA A 176 18.34 -3.67 -4.16
CA ALA A 176 18.64 -4.03 -2.78
C ALA A 176 17.45 -4.69 -2.08
N VAL A 177 16.25 -4.10 -2.16
CA VAL A 177 15.04 -4.67 -1.55
C VAL A 177 14.68 -6.01 -2.20
N SER A 178 14.79 -6.14 -3.53
CA SER A 178 14.55 -7.42 -4.23
C SER A 178 15.49 -8.51 -3.76
N ASN A 179 16.75 -8.20 -3.51
CA ASN A 179 17.74 -9.16 -3.03
C ASN A 179 17.40 -9.71 -1.64
N ILE A 180 16.77 -8.91 -0.77
CA ILE A 180 16.26 -9.44 0.50
C ILE A 180 15.18 -10.51 0.24
N ILE A 181 14.24 -10.24 -0.66
CA ILE A 181 13.22 -11.23 -1.02
C ILE A 181 13.86 -12.46 -1.69
N CYS A 182 14.84 -12.27 -2.60
CA CYS A 182 15.61 -13.37 -3.18
C CYS A 182 16.29 -14.22 -2.11
N SER A 183 16.94 -13.60 -1.14
CA SER A 183 17.63 -14.31 -0.06
C SER A 183 16.64 -15.11 0.83
N ILE A 184 15.40 -14.67 0.96
CA ILE A 184 14.35 -15.39 1.68
C ILE A 184 13.80 -16.55 0.85
N VAL A 185 13.54 -16.33 -0.45
CA VAL A 185 12.85 -17.29 -1.32
C VAL A 185 13.83 -18.34 -1.89
N PHE A 186 15.00 -17.92 -2.30
CA PHE A 186 16.01 -18.77 -2.97
C PHE A 186 17.17 -19.15 -2.05
N GLY A 187 17.30 -18.53 -0.88
CA GLY A 187 18.37 -18.81 0.08
C GLY A 187 19.57 -17.87 -0.04
N ASP A 188 19.82 -17.31 -1.22
CA ASP A 188 20.98 -16.47 -1.54
C ASP A 188 20.58 -15.13 -2.15
N ARG A 189 21.48 -14.15 -2.05
CA ARG A 189 21.43 -12.90 -2.81
C ARG A 189 22.00 -13.09 -4.22
N PHE A 190 21.62 -12.24 -5.15
CA PHE A 190 22.19 -12.17 -6.49
C PHE A 190 23.16 -10.99 -6.61
N ASP A 191 24.14 -11.11 -7.51
CA ASP A 191 24.90 -9.95 -7.96
C ASP A 191 23.98 -8.96 -8.69
N TYR A 192 24.25 -7.67 -8.55
CA TYR A 192 23.45 -6.62 -9.20
C TYR A 192 23.54 -6.62 -10.72
N GLU A 193 24.57 -7.27 -11.29
CA GLU A 193 24.77 -7.43 -12.72
C GLU A 193 24.29 -8.80 -13.24
N ASP A 194 23.77 -9.67 -12.37
CA ASP A 194 23.25 -10.98 -12.77
C ASP A 194 22.05 -10.83 -13.71
N LYS A 195 22.15 -11.43 -14.90
CA LYS A 195 21.12 -11.31 -15.95
C LYS A 195 19.78 -11.89 -15.55
N ASN A 196 19.76 -12.97 -14.77
CA ASN A 196 18.51 -13.59 -14.32
C ASN A 196 17.83 -12.69 -13.28
N PHE A 197 18.64 -12.09 -12.40
CA PHE A 197 18.17 -11.12 -11.43
C PHE A 197 17.58 -9.88 -12.11
N LEU A 198 18.31 -9.29 -13.06
CA LEU A 198 17.82 -8.12 -13.81
C LEU A 198 16.53 -8.45 -14.57
N THR A 199 16.46 -9.61 -15.23
CA THR A 199 15.24 -10.08 -15.91
C THR A 199 14.07 -10.22 -14.93
N LEU A 200 14.31 -10.75 -13.73
CA LEU A 200 13.29 -10.86 -12.69
C LEU A 200 12.79 -9.46 -12.26
N ILE A 201 13.69 -8.51 -12.07
CA ILE A 201 13.34 -7.12 -11.73
C ILE A 201 12.52 -6.47 -12.84
N ASP A 202 12.94 -6.61 -14.10
CA ASP A 202 12.20 -6.06 -15.25
C ASP A 202 10.76 -6.61 -15.30
N TRP A 203 10.57 -7.92 -15.07
CA TRP A 203 9.23 -8.51 -14.99
C TRP A 203 8.40 -7.96 -13.82
N ILE A 204 9.01 -7.70 -12.68
CA ILE A 204 8.33 -7.09 -11.52
C ILE A 204 7.91 -5.67 -11.86
N GLU A 205 8.80 -4.87 -12.47
CA GLU A 205 8.49 -3.50 -12.87
C GLU A 205 7.42 -3.45 -13.97
N GLU A 206 7.49 -4.32 -14.95
CA GLU A 206 6.47 -4.44 -16.00
C GLU A 206 5.12 -4.86 -15.43
N ASN A 207 5.08 -5.82 -14.50
CA ASN A 207 3.87 -6.22 -13.79
C ASN A 207 3.28 -5.07 -12.98
N ASN A 208 4.11 -4.28 -12.31
CA ASN A 208 3.67 -3.08 -11.57
C ASN A 208 3.09 -2.03 -12.53
N LYS A 209 3.68 -1.82 -13.71
CA LYS A 209 3.14 -0.94 -14.77
C LYS A 209 1.84 -1.49 -15.35
N LEU A 210 1.73 -2.81 -15.57
CA LEU A 210 0.52 -3.46 -16.07
C LEU A 210 -0.64 -3.42 -15.06
N GLN A 211 -0.36 -3.44 -13.76
CA GLN A 211 -1.38 -3.22 -12.73
C GLN A 211 -2.00 -1.82 -12.81
N THR A 212 -1.32 -0.88 -13.43
CA THR A 212 -1.81 0.48 -13.68
C THR A 212 -2.43 0.66 -15.07
N SER A 213 -2.35 -0.33 -15.98
CA SER A 213 -2.89 -0.28 -17.35
C SER A 213 -3.95 -1.35 -17.63
N ILE A 214 -4.87 -1.05 -18.58
CA ILE A 214 -6.20 -1.71 -18.72
C ILE A 214 -6.18 -2.98 -19.63
N GLN A 215 -5.08 -3.64 -19.96
CA GLN A 215 -5.11 -4.76 -20.91
C GLN A 215 -4.38 -6.02 -20.42
N ALA A 216 -5.12 -7.12 -20.21
CA ALA A 216 -4.60 -8.50 -20.25
C ALA A 216 -5.71 -9.56 -20.48
N GLN A 217 -5.43 -10.56 -21.32
CA GLN A 217 -6.34 -11.65 -21.76
C GLN A 217 -6.20 -12.95 -20.98
N GLU A 218 -7.27 -13.79 -21.05
CA GLU A 218 -7.57 -14.98 -20.25
C GLU A 218 -6.77 -16.26 -20.53
N LYS A 219 -6.65 -17.19 -19.51
CA LYS A 219 -7.07 -18.60 -19.58
C LYS A 219 -6.75 -19.46 -18.33
N GLY A 220 -7.66 -20.39 -18.01
CA GLY A 220 -7.42 -21.70 -17.39
C GLY A 220 -7.80 -21.90 -15.91
N ASN A 221 -8.64 -22.91 -15.63
CA ASN A 221 -9.13 -23.37 -14.31
C ASN A 221 -8.44 -24.66 -13.86
N ASP A 222 -8.07 -24.77 -12.57
CA ASP A 222 -7.84 -26.04 -11.90
C ASP A 222 -7.99 -25.92 -10.36
N ASP A 223 -8.59 -26.94 -9.72
CA ASP A 223 -9.20 -26.86 -8.37
C ASP A 223 -8.33 -27.33 -7.18
N SER A 224 -7.01 -27.51 -7.32
CA SER A 224 -6.18 -27.98 -6.21
C SER A 224 -5.51 -26.86 -5.40
N LYS A 225 -5.55 -26.97 -4.05
CA LYS A 225 -5.15 -25.89 -3.11
C LYS A 225 -3.65 -25.69 -2.94
N PHE A 226 -2.82 -26.70 -3.24
CA PHE A 226 -1.35 -26.68 -3.20
C PHE A 226 -0.79 -27.29 -4.49
N THR A 227 -0.89 -26.55 -5.57
CA THR A 227 -0.24 -26.89 -6.85
C THR A 227 1.06 -26.13 -6.99
N VAL A 228 1.90 -26.56 -7.93
CA VAL A 228 3.08 -25.81 -8.40
C VAL A 228 2.65 -24.38 -8.82
N GLU A 229 1.46 -24.24 -9.45
CA GLU A 229 0.88 -22.97 -9.84
C GLU A 229 0.59 -22.07 -8.62
N THR A 230 -0.06 -22.61 -7.57
CA THR A 230 -0.35 -21.85 -6.34
C THR A 230 0.92 -21.47 -5.59
N LEU A 231 1.94 -22.34 -5.58
CA LEU A 231 3.24 -22.03 -4.99
C LEU A 231 3.95 -20.93 -5.78
N SER A 232 4.05 -21.08 -7.09
CA SER A 232 4.64 -20.07 -7.99
C SER A 232 3.93 -18.72 -7.86
N ARG A 233 2.59 -18.75 -7.76
CA ARG A 233 1.79 -17.55 -7.55
C ARG A 233 2.04 -16.90 -6.20
N THR A 234 2.09 -17.69 -5.12
CA THR A 234 2.38 -17.18 -3.78
C THR A 234 3.79 -16.56 -3.71
N THR A 235 4.76 -17.18 -4.35
CA THR A 235 6.12 -16.65 -4.49
C THR A 235 6.12 -15.31 -5.24
N LEU A 236 5.41 -15.23 -6.36
CA LEU A 236 5.26 -13.98 -7.11
C LEU A 236 4.56 -12.89 -6.28
N ASP A 237 3.52 -13.24 -5.52
CA ASP A 237 2.85 -12.30 -4.61
C ASP A 237 3.81 -11.75 -3.55
N LEU A 238 4.72 -12.58 -3.00
CA LEU A 238 5.74 -12.15 -2.04
C LEU A 238 6.75 -11.20 -2.69
N PHE A 239 7.20 -11.50 -3.91
CA PHE A 239 8.09 -10.62 -4.65
C PHE A 239 7.46 -9.26 -4.96
N LEU A 240 6.27 -9.25 -5.55
CA LEU A 240 5.57 -8.02 -5.90
C LEU A 240 5.28 -7.17 -4.66
N ALA A 241 4.76 -7.81 -3.59
CA ALA A 241 4.42 -7.10 -2.37
C ALA A 241 5.66 -6.63 -1.61
N GLY A 242 6.71 -7.44 -1.52
CA GLY A 242 7.91 -7.11 -0.74
C GLY A 242 8.82 -6.10 -1.45
N THR A 243 9.03 -6.25 -2.75
CA THR A 243 9.95 -5.39 -3.51
C THR A 243 9.38 -4.00 -3.74
N GLY A 244 8.19 -3.90 -4.35
CA GLY A 244 7.64 -2.62 -4.80
C GLY A 244 7.31 -1.68 -3.65
N THR A 245 6.68 -2.17 -2.59
CA THR A 245 6.21 -1.33 -1.48
C THR A 245 7.37 -0.73 -0.69
N THR A 246 8.37 -1.52 -0.33
CA THR A 246 9.51 -1.08 0.47
C THR A 246 10.44 -0.17 -0.32
N SER A 247 10.76 -0.52 -1.58
CA SER A 247 11.61 0.33 -2.43
C SER A 247 10.99 1.69 -2.72
N LEU A 248 9.69 1.76 -2.99
CA LEU A 248 8.97 3.04 -3.16
C LEU A 248 8.92 3.85 -1.87
N THR A 249 8.75 3.21 -0.71
CA THR A 249 8.81 3.89 0.59
C THR A 249 10.19 4.51 0.84
N LEU A 250 11.27 3.79 0.52
CA LEU A 250 12.64 4.31 0.61
C LEU A 250 12.89 5.46 -0.40
N ARG A 251 12.34 5.37 -1.62
CA ARG A 251 12.40 6.46 -2.59
C ARG A 251 11.72 7.72 -2.05
N PHE A 252 10.52 7.59 -1.49
CA PHE A 252 9.86 8.69 -0.81
C PHE A 252 10.67 9.23 0.36
N ALA A 253 11.26 8.34 1.18
CA ALA A 253 12.08 8.74 2.30
C ALA A 253 13.23 9.64 1.86
N ILE A 254 13.98 9.23 0.84
CA ILE A 254 15.09 10.02 0.29
C ILE A 254 14.56 11.34 -0.29
N LEU A 255 13.46 11.34 -1.06
CA LEU A 255 12.86 12.55 -1.63
C LEU A 255 12.43 13.56 -0.56
N ILE A 256 11.76 13.08 0.50
CA ILE A 256 11.31 13.91 1.61
C ILE A 256 12.52 14.48 2.38
N LEU A 257 13.46 13.64 2.73
CA LEU A 257 14.66 14.04 3.46
C LEU A 257 15.53 15.00 2.64
N HIS A 258 15.53 14.86 1.33
CA HIS A 258 16.18 15.78 0.40
C HIS A 258 15.60 17.20 0.47
N LYS A 259 14.30 17.34 0.77
CA LYS A 259 13.61 18.62 0.97
C LYS A 259 13.90 19.23 2.35
N TYR A 260 14.20 18.43 3.37
CA TYR A 260 14.32 18.86 4.76
C TYR A 260 15.71 18.55 5.33
N PRO A 261 16.77 19.30 4.91
CA PRO A 261 18.15 19.03 5.34
C PRO A 261 18.34 19.18 6.87
N GLU A 262 17.57 20.02 7.52
CA GLU A 262 17.59 20.20 8.97
C GLU A 262 17.12 18.93 9.73
N ILE A 263 16.20 18.17 9.12
CA ILE A 263 15.77 16.87 9.66
C ILE A 263 16.89 15.84 9.47
N VAL A 264 17.52 15.82 8.29
CA VAL A 264 18.65 14.93 8.00
C VAL A 264 19.79 15.17 9.00
N GLU A 265 20.17 16.43 9.23
CA GLU A 265 21.22 16.79 10.19
C GLU A 265 20.91 16.27 11.60
N LYS A 266 19.67 16.42 12.04
CA LYS A 266 19.24 15.94 13.36
C LYS A 266 19.26 14.40 13.43
N MET A 267 18.80 13.69 12.38
CA MET A 267 18.90 12.24 12.30
C MET A 267 20.36 11.78 12.32
N GLN A 268 21.22 12.43 11.55
CA GLN A 268 22.64 12.10 11.49
C GLN A 268 23.35 12.29 12.84
N LYS A 269 23.04 13.36 13.57
CA LYS A 269 23.57 13.58 14.94
C LYS A 269 23.14 12.46 15.89
N GLU A 270 21.88 12.02 15.81
CA GLU A 270 21.36 10.93 16.63
C GLU A 270 22.01 9.59 16.26
N ILE A 271 22.15 9.29 14.96
CA ILE A 271 22.84 8.11 14.44
C ILE A 271 24.30 8.08 14.87
N ASP A 272 25.03 9.17 14.70
CA ASP A 272 26.46 9.27 15.08
C ASP A 272 26.66 9.10 16.58
N SER A 273 25.73 9.58 17.41
CA SER A 273 25.85 9.48 18.88
C SER A 273 25.57 8.09 19.44
N VAL A 274 24.67 7.32 18.81
CA VAL A 274 24.21 6.03 19.32
C VAL A 274 24.83 4.85 18.57
N ILE A 275 24.93 4.94 17.26
CA ILE A 275 25.44 3.86 16.39
C ILE A 275 26.91 4.09 16.06
N GLY A 276 27.31 5.36 15.85
CA GLY A 276 28.62 5.70 15.32
C GLY A 276 28.74 5.41 13.82
N ARG A 277 29.96 5.39 13.31
CA ARG A 277 30.25 5.19 11.87
C ARG A 277 30.91 3.85 11.55
N GLU A 278 31.34 3.13 12.57
CA GLU A 278 32.15 1.91 12.42
C GLU A 278 31.35 0.61 12.35
N ARG A 279 30.09 0.63 12.79
CA ARG A 279 29.25 -0.55 12.78
C ARG A 279 27.94 -0.33 12.04
N SER A 280 27.38 -1.41 11.50
CA SER A 280 26.06 -1.38 10.88
C SER A 280 24.94 -1.12 11.91
N PRO A 281 23.89 -0.38 11.51
CA PRO A 281 22.67 -0.20 12.31
C PRO A 281 21.99 -1.53 12.62
N ARG A 282 21.37 -1.62 13.82
CA ARG A 282 20.62 -2.80 14.28
C ARG A 282 19.24 -2.39 14.74
N MET A 283 18.27 -3.29 14.68
CA MET A 283 16.92 -3.02 15.19
C MET A 283 16.89 -2.67 16.67
N SER A 284 17.86 -3.16 17.46
CA SER A 284 18.02 -2.77 18.87
C SER A 284 18.36 -1.29 19.07
N ASP A 285 18.96 -0.63 18.08
CA ASP A 285 19.32 0.79 18.16
C ASP A 285 18.09 1.71 18.04
N ARG A 286 17.05 1.22 17.40
CA ARG A 286 15.82 1.97 17.09
C ARG A 286 15.22 2.65 18.32
N SER A 287 15.18 1.97 19.45
CA SER A 287 14.64 2.53 20.70
C SER A 287 15.52 3.62 21.31
N GLN A 288 16.77 3.74 20.87
CA GLN A 288 17.74 4.72 21.35
C GLN A 288 17.87 5.94 20.43
N ILE A 289 17.23 5.89 19.25
CA ILE A 289 17.18 6.99 18.26
C ILE A 289 15.72 7.38 17.96
N PRO A 290 15.01 7.95 18.97
CA PRO A 290 13.57 8.20 18.91
C PRO A 290 13.18 9.22 17.84
N PHE A 291 14.03 10.20 17.54
CA PHE A 291 13.76 11.19 16.49
C PHE A 291 13.80 10.52 15.11
N THR A 292 14.81 9.71 14.85
CA THR A 292 14.92 8.93 13.60
C THR A 292 13.74 7.98 13.43
N ASP A 293 13.30 7.31 14.50
CA ASP A 293 12.11 6.47 14.47
C ASP A 293 10.83 7.27 14.18
N ALA A 294 10.70 8.45 14.78
CA ALA A 294 9.58 9.37 14.51
C ALA A 294 9.55 9.83 13.05
N VAL A 295 10.70 10.17 12.47
CA VAL A 295 10.82 10.54 11.05
C VAL A 295 10.38 9.39 10.14
N ILE A 296 10.80 8.15 10.42
CA ILE A 296 10.41 6.97 9.63
C ILE A 296 8.89 6.75 9.71
N HIS A 297 8.28 6.92 10.88
CA HIS A 297 6.82 6.82 11.03
C HIS A 297 6.10 7.94 10.28
N GLU A 298 6.60 9.16 10.37
CA GLU A 298 6.01 10.29 9.68
C GLU A 298 6.12 10.16 8.16
N ILE A 299 7.23 9.63 7.62
CA ILE A 299 7.34 9.29 6.21
C ILE A 299 6.22 8.35 5.80
N GLN A 300 6.03 7.24 6.52
CA GLN A 300 5.02 6.24 6.19
C GLN A 300 3.58 6.78 6.34
N ARG A 301 3.32 7.66 7.31
CA ARG A 301 2.05 8.36 7.46
C ARG A 301 1.77 9.30 6.29
N TYR A 302 2.76 10.18 6.02
CA TYR A 302 2.64 11.27 5.06
C TYR A 302 2.47 10.79 3.62
N ILE A 303 3.21 9.75 3.22
CA ILE A 303 3.12 9.20 1.86
C ILE A 303 1.80 8.49 1.60
N ASP A 304 1.12 8.01 2.66
CA ASP A 304 -0.17 7.33 2.54
C ASP A 304 -0.19 6.35 1.36
N PHE A 305 0.74 5.38 1.39
CA PHE A 305 1.11 4.58 0.21
C PHE A 305 -0.08 3.91 -0.47
N LEU A 306 -1.05 3.38 0.31
CA LEU A 306 -2.27 2.73 -0.19
C LEU A 306 -3.51 3.40 0.41
N PRO A 307 -3.94 4.56 -0.08
CA PRO A 307 -5.01 5.37 0.52
C PRO A 307 -6.33 4.63 0.75
N ALA A 308 -6.73 3.79 -0.20
CA ALA A 308 -7.95 2.99 -0.14
C ALA A 308 -7.71 1.55 0.36
N ASN A 309 -6.49 1.26 0.85
CA ASN A 309 -6.08 -0.11 1.19
C ASN A 309 -6.17 -1.07 -0.02
N VAL A 310 -5.85 -2.34 0.19
CA VAL A 310 -6.25 -3.40 -0.75
C VAL A 310 -7.72 -3.71 -0.51
N PRO A 311 -8.59 -3.62 -1.53
CA PRO A 311 -10.02 -3.80 -1.38
C PRO A 311 -10.41 -5.06 -0.61
N ARG A 312 -11.40 -4.94 0.29
CA ARG A 312 -11.98 -6.04 1.05
C ARG A 312 -13.32 -6.45 0.47
N ALA A 313 -13.90 -7.52 0.98
CA ALA A 313 -15.30 -7.86 0.80
C ALA A 313 -15.88 -8.44 2.08
N VAL A 314 -17.18 -8.33 2.29
CA VAL A 314 -17.85 -9.09 3.35
C VAL A 314 -18.08 -10.53 2.88
N ILE A 315 -17.78 -11.50 3.77
CA ILE A 315 -17.87 -12.94 3.44
C ILE A 315 -19.27 -13.54 3.67
N ARG A 316 -20.17 -12.79 4.28
CA ARG A 316 -21.58 -13.13 4.55
C ARG A 316 -22.42 -11.86 4.63
N ASP A 317 -23.75 -12.00 4.59
CA ASP A 317 -24.65 -10.90 4.85
C ASP A 317 -24.36 -10.35 6.25
N THR A 318 -24.03 -9.06 6.33
CA THR A 318 -23.50 -8.42 7.55
C THR A 318 -24.33 -7.20 7.93
N LYS A 319 -24.64 -7.08 9.22
CA LYS A 319 -25.18 -5.84 9.79
C LYS A 319 -24.05 -5.00 10.36
N PHE A 320 -23.90 -3.79 9.88
CA PHE A 320 -22.84 -2.88 10.30
C PHE A 320 -23.40 -1.47 10.50
N ARG A 321 -23.29 -0.93 11.72
CA ARG A 321 -23.78 0.41 12.12
C ARG A 321 -25.21 0.70 11.66
N GLY A 322 -26.10 -0.30 11.81
CA GLY A 322 -27.51 -0.17 11.43
C GLY A 322 -27.79 -0.32 9.93
N TYR A 323 -26.77 -0.57 9.12
CA TYR A 323 -26.89 -0.86 7.71
C TYR A 323 -26.82 -2.36 7.44
N PHE A 324 -27.41 -2.78 6.34
CA PHE A 324 -27.31 -4.12 5.79
C PHE A 324 -26.35 -4.12 4.61
N ILE A 325 -25.30 -4.92 4.69
CA ILE A 325 -24.30 -5.09 3.64
C ILE A 325 -24.37 -6.54 3.16
N PRO A 326 -24.82 -6.78 1.92
CA PRO A 326 -24.91 -8.12 1.36
C PRO A 326 -23.54 -8.79 1.22
N LYS A 327 -23.53 -10.12 1.33
CA LYS A 327 -22.34 -10.93 1.03
C LYS A 327 -21.69 -10.51 -0.30
N ASP A 328 -20.37 -10.63 -0.37
CA ASP A 328 -19.53 -10.29 -1.53
C ASP A 328 -19.55 -8.81 -1.94
N THR A 329 -20.20 -7.93 -1.14
CA THR A 329 -20.08 -6.48 -1.35
C THR A 329 -18.65 -6.05 -1.17
N LEU A 330 -18.14 -5.28 -2.14
CA LEU A 330 -16.80 -4.70 -2.12
C LEU A 330 -16.72 -3.60 -1.05
N ILE A 331 -15.63 -3.59 -0.31
CA ILE A 331 -15.37 -2.65 0.79
C ILE A 331 -14.09 -1.89 0.51
N PHE A 332 -14.13 -0.56 0.56
CA PHE A 332 -12.97 0.32 0.56
C PHE A 332 -12.73 0.87 1.96
N PRO A 333 -11.81 0.28 2.74
CA PRO A 333 -11.42 0.85 4.03
C PRO A 333 -10.37 1.94 3.79
N MET A 334 -10.78 3.20 3.89
CA MET A 334 -9.97 4.36 3.58
C MET A 334 -8.89 4.60 4.65
N LEU A 335 -7.68 4.06 4.47
CA LEU A 335 -6.53 4.29 5.37
C LEU A 335 -6.16 5.76 5.41
N SER A 336 -6.27 6.46 4.28
CA SER A 336 -6.09 7.91 4.16
C SER A 336 -6.88 8.68 5.21
N SER A 337 -8.11 8.27 5.49
CA SER A 337 -8.98 8.92 6.48
C SER A 337 -8.48 8.82 7.92
N VAL A 338 -7.58 7.90 8.18
CA VAL A 338 -6.99 7.67 9.49
C VAL A 338 -5.60 8.28 9.57
N LEU A 339 -4.77 8.06 8.53
CA LEU A 339 -3.41 8.61 8.47
C LEU A 339 -3.40 10.15 8.35
N HIS A 340 -4.52 10.76 7.88
CA HIS A 340 -4.70 12.21 7.77
C HIS A 340 -5.80 12.73 8.71
N ASP A 341 -6.10 12.04 9.80
CA ASP A 341 -7.04 12.53 10.81
C ASP A 341 -6.42 13.68 11.61
N SER A 342 -6.96 14.89 11.46
CA SER A 342 -6.45 16.10 12.12
C SER A 342 -6.61 16.11 13.66
N LYS A 343 -7.43 15.20 14.22
CA LYS A 343 -7.54 15.03 15.67
C LYS A 343 -6.32 14.37 16.28
N GLU A 344 -5.71 13.44 15.55
CA GLU A 344 -4.50 12.73 15.98
C GLU A 344 -3.25 13.40 15.44
N PHE A 345 -3.27 13.84 14.19
CA PHE A 345 -2.15 14.45 13.47
C PHE A 345 -2.49 15.89 13.10
N PRO A 346 -2.15 16.90 13.94
CA PRO A 346 -2.41 18.31 13.64
C PRO A 346 -1.74 18.74 12.33
N ASN A 347 -2.48 19.43 11.45
CA ASN A 347 -2.02 19.79 10.10
C ASN A 347 -1.50 18.59 9.29
N PRO A 348 -2.31 17.56 9.06
CA PRO A 348 -1.87 16.26 8.55
C PRO A 348 -1.24 16.31 7.16
N GLU A 349 -1.49 17.36 6.40
CA GLU A 349 -0.90 17.64 5.07
C GLU A 349 0.55 18.16 5.16
N LYS A 350 1.02 18.49 6.36
CA LYS A 350 2.40 18.90 6.60
C LYS A 350 3.23 17.70 7.07
N PHE A 351 4.43 17.57 6.52
CA PHE A 351 5.41 16.62 7.04
C PHE A 351 5.97 17.14 8.36
N ASP A 352 5.67 16.48 9.47
CA ASP A 352 6.08 16.87 10.81
C ASP A 352 6.37 15.67 11.70
N PRO A 353 7.65 15.32 11.92
CA PRO A 353 8.00 14.22 12.82
C PRO A 353 7.50 14.40 14.27
N GLY A 354 7.10 15.62 14.65
CA GLY A 354 6.51 15.92 15.95
C GLY A 354 5.21 15.13 16.22
N HIS A 355 4.50 14.67 15.19
CA HIS A 355 3.34 13.79 15.34
C HIS A 355 3.66 12.51 16.15
N PHE A 356 4.90 12.02 16.05
CA PHE A 356 5.39 10.81 16.70
C PHE A 356 6.40 11.06 17.81
N LEU A 357 6.39 12.26 18.41
CA LEU A 357 7.24 12.62 19.53
C LEU A 357 6.41 13.14 20.71
N ASN A 358 6.78 12.71 21.91
CA ASN A 358 6.31 13.33 23.15
C ASN A 358 7.07 14.63 23.43
N ALA A 359 6.55 15.46 24.31
CA ALA A 359 7.18 16.72 24.69
C ALA A 359 8.62 16.56 25.27
N ASN A 360 8.93 15.41 25.84
CA ASN A 360 10.26 15.04 26.35
C ASN A 360 11.20 14.46 25.26
N GLY A 361 10.80 14.43 24.00
CA GLY A 361 11.59 13.91 22.88
C GLY A 361 11.58 12.39 22.71
N THR A 362 10.85 11.63 23.56
CA THR A 362 10.69 10.20 23.38
C THR A 362 9.68 9.88 22.26
N PHE A 363 9.79 8.69 21.67
CA PHE A 363 8.87 8.25 20.64
C PHE A 363 7.43 8.11 21.18
N LYS A 364 6.45 8.67 20.45
CA LYS A 364 5.02 8.59 20.70
C LYS A 364 4.37 7.56 19.78
N LYS A 365 3.86 6.48 20.35
CA LYS A 365 3.06 5.52 19.58
C LYS A 365 1.66 6.06 19.33
N SER A 366 1.10 5.81 18.16
CA SER A 366 -0.29 6.14 17.81
C SER A 366 -1.02 4.92 17.26
N ASP A 367 -2.26 4.69 17.73
CA ASP A 367 -3.13 3.63 17.21
C ASP A 367 -3.69 4.00 15.82
N TYR A 368 -3.64 5.27 15.44
CA TYR A 368 -4.00 5.77 14.11
C TYR A 368 -2.92 5.48 13.07
N PHE A 369 -1.73 5.08 13.50
CA PHE A 369 -0.65 4.72 12.60
C PHE A 369 -0.85 3.30 12.05
N MET A 370 -1.58 3.19 10.93
CA MET A 370 -1.91 1.91 10.30
C MET A 370 -1.55 1.82 8.80
N PRO A 371 -0.32 2.20 8.38
CA PRO A 371 0.08 2.10 6.97
C PRO A 371 0.12 0.66 6.45
N PHE A 372 0.20 -0.31 7.34
CA PHE A 372 0.17 -1.74 7.06
C PHE A 372 -1.24 -2.35 7.17
N SER A 373 -2.29 -1.51 7.25
CA SER A 373 -3.66 -1.94 7.54
C SER A 373 -3.81 -2.52 8.95
N THR A 374 -4.93 -3.19 9.22
CA THR A 374 -5.19 -3.81 10.53
C THR A 374 -6.11 -5.04 10.39
N GLY A 375 -6.28 -5.78 11.50
CA GLY A 375 -7.18 -6.93 11.59
C GLY A 375 -6.66 -8.17 10.86
N LYS A 376 -7.59 -9.03 10.42
CA LYS A 376 -7.25 -10.37 9.86
C LYS A 376 -6.35 -10.31 8.62
N ARG A 377 -6.44 -9.26 7.83
CA ARG A 377 -5.66 -9.03 6.60
C ARG A 377 -4.55 -7.99 6.77
N ILE A 378 -4.08 -7.74 7.98
CA ILE A 378 -2.89 -6.93 8.23
C ILE A 378 -1.72 -7.44 7.38
N CYS A 379 -0.84 -6.56 6.94
CA CYS A 379 0.31 -6.90 6.10
C CYS A 379 1.12 -8.06 6.72
N ALA A 380 1.38 -9.08 5.91
CA ALA A 380 2.18 -10.23 6.35
C ALA A 380 3.67 -9.88 6.48
N GLY A 381 4.14 -8.90 5.69
CA GLY A 381 5.52 -8.44 5.65
C GLY A 381 5.81 -7.24 6.55
N GLU A 382 4.89 -6.79 7.42
CA GLU A 382 5.10 -5.58 8.24
C GLU A 382 6.43 -5.60 9.00
N GLY A 383 6.75 -6.70 9.67
CA GLY A 383 7.98 -6.83 10.44
C GLY A 383 9.24 -6.73 9.58
N LEU A 384 9.22 -7.33 8.38
CA LEU A 384 10.31 -7.26 7.42
C LEU A 384 10.47 -5.84 6.88
N ALA A 385 9.39 -5.23 6.38
CA ALA A 385 9.40 -3.89 5.82
C ALA A 385 9.90 -2.83 6.82
N ARG A 386 9.47 -2.91 8.10
CA ARG A 386 9.96 -2.02 9.15
C ARG A 386 11.47 -2.16 9.39
N MET A 387 11.99 -3.38 9.33
CA MET A 387 13.41 -3.67 9.48
C MET A 387 14.20 -3.15 8.27
N GLU A 388 13.75 -3.43 7.06
CA GLU A 388 14.37 -2.94 5.82
C GLU A 388 14.42 -1.42 5.76
N ILE A 389 13.29 -0.74 5.97
CA ILE A 389 13.22 0.72 5.94
C ILE A 389 14.17 1.32 6.98
N PHE A 390 14.17 0.79 8.20
CA PHE A 390 15.04 1.27 9.27
C PHE A 390 16.52 1.09 8.92
N ILE A 391 16.95 -0.13 8.59
CA ILE A 391 18.37 -0.45 8.35
C ILE A 391 18.87 0.25 7.09
N PHE A 392 18.17 0.19 5.96
CA PHE A 392 18.60 0.84 4.73
C PHE A 392 18.69 2.36 4.89
N LEU A 393 17.65 3.01 5.41
CA LEU A 393 17.63 4.47 5.55
C LEU A 393 18.71 4.94 6.53
N THR A 394 18.86 4.25 7.67
CA THR A 394 19.88 4.58 8.67
C THR A 394 21.29 4.37 8.12
N SER A 395 21.54 3.28 7.36
CA SER A 395 22.83 3.03 6.72
C SER A 395 23.17 4.07 5.66
N ILE A 396 22.19 4.50 4.86
CA ILE A 396 22.38 5.58 3.87
C ILE A 396 22.77 6.88 4.60
N LEU A 397 22.03 7.29 5.63
CA LEU A 397 22.28 8.53 6.36
C LEU A 397 23.54 8.48 7.23
N GLN A 398 23.96 7.29 7.67
CA GLN A 398 25.24 7.07 8.36
C GLN A 398 26.43 7.35 7.44
N ASN A 399 26.32 7.02 6.16
CA ASN A 399 27.43 7.06 5.21
C ASN A 399 27.41 8.27 4.28
N PHE A 400 26.25 8.88 4.05
CA PHE A 400 26.09 9.92 3.04
C PHE A 400 25.33 11.14 3.56
N THR A 401 25.70 12.29 3.02
CA THR A 401 24.88 13.51 2.99
C THR A 401 24.15 13.55 1.66
N LEU A 402 22.83 13.81 1.69
CA LEU A 402 22.01 13.93 0.50
C LEU A 402 22.15 15.34 -0.07
N LYS A 403 22.73 15.47 -1.26
CA LYS A 403 22.89 16.77 -1.92
C LYS A 403 21.90 16.90 -3.07
N PRO A 404 21.04 17.94 -3.06
CA PRO A 404 20.06 18.17 -4.11
C PRO A 404 20.69 18.70 -5.40
N VAL A 405 20.07 18.35 -6.53
CA VAL A 405 20.37 18.92 -7.84
C VAL A 405 19.64 20.26 -8.05
N VAL A 406 18.51 20.43 -7.36
CA VAL A 406 17.69 21.66 -7.36
C VAL A 406 17.61 22.27 -5.95
N ASP A 407 17.19 23.52 -5.83
CA ASP A 407 16.98 24.11 -4.50
C ASP A 407 15.96 23.29 -3.69
N HIS A 408 16.23 23.11 -2.39
CA HIS A 408 15.34 22.36 -1.47
C HIS A 408 13.89 22.86 -1.52
N LYS A 409 13.68 24.16 -1.75
CA LYS A 409 12.35 24.79 -1.82
C LYS A 409 11.55 24.30 -3.03
N ASP A 410 12.24 23.98 -4.13
CA ASP A 410 11.63 23.58 -5.39
C ASP A 410 11.34 22.08 -5.47
N ILE A 411 11.78 21.30 -4.47
CA ILE A 411 11.52 19.88 -4.40
C ILE A 411 10.02 19.64 -4.09
N ASP A 412 9.32 19.02 -5.03
CA ASP A 412 7.92 18.62 -4.88
C ASP A 412 7.82 17.19 -4.33
N ILE A 413 7.48 17.08 -3.05
CA ILE A 413 7.32 15.79 -2.35
C ILE A 413 5.91 15.19 -2.47
N ARG A 414 4.97 15.89 -3.14
CA ARG A 414 3.61 15.38 -3.32
C ARG A 414 3.62 14.14 -4.20
N PRO A 415 2.88 13.11 -3.83
CA PRO A 415 2.82 11.90 -4.63
C PRO A 415 2.19 12.16 -6.00
N VAL A 416 2.60 11.37 -6.99
CA VAL A 416 1.83 11.12 -8.19
C VAL A 416 0.83 10.03 -7.84
N ILE A 417 -0.46 10.35 -7.87
CA ILE A 417 -1.53 9.41 -7.54
C ILE A 417 -1.70 8.46 -8.72
N THR A 418 -1.54 7.17 -8.45
CA THR A 418 -2.00 6.12 -9.35
C THR A 418 -3.36 5.59 -8.88
N SER A 419 -3.99 4.72 -9.65
CA SER A 419 -5.32 4.20 -9.31
C SER A 419 -5.40 3.48 -7.96
N LEU A 420 -4.29 2.94 -7.46
CA LEU A 420 -4.25 2.13 -6.22
C LEU A 420 -3.22 2.62 -5.21
N ALA A 421 -2.13 3.24 -5.64
CA ALA A 421 -1.02 3.61 -4.76
C ALA A 421 -0.50 5.03 -5.05
N ASN A 422 0.04 5.67 -4.05
CA ASN A 422 0.82 6.88 -4.20
C ASN A 422 2.27 6.51 -4.56
N VAL A 423 2.83 7.14 -5.58
CA VAL A 423 4.22 6.93 -6.00
C VAL A 423 5.00 8.24 -5.98
N PRO A 424 6.31 8.23 -5.69
CA PRO A 424 7.12 9.44 -5.73
C PRO A 424 7.32 9.88 -7.18
N ARG A 425 7.47 11.18 -7.37
CA ARG A 425 7.96 11.75 -8.65
C ARG A 425 9.38 11.24 -8.92
N ASP A 426 9.78 11.27 -10.19
CA ASP A 426 11.18 11.06 -10.51
C ASP A 426 12.01 12.27 -10.06
N TYR A 427 13.18 11.99 -9.51
CA TYR A 427 14.13 12.98 -9.01
C TYR A 427 15.55 12.43 -9.09
N GLU A 428 16.51 13.34 -9.04
CA GLU A 428 17.93 13.00 -8.91
C GLU A 428 18.49 13.52 -7.59
N VAL A 429 19.45 12.79 -7.06
CA VAL A 429 20.15 13.11 -5.81
C VAL A 429 21.61 12.67 -5.91
N SER A 430 22.52 13.43 -5.32
CA SER A 430 23.92 13.01 -5.13
C SER A 430 24.12 12.53 -3.70
N PHE A 431 24.80 11.38 -3.59
CA PHE A 431 25.19 10.79 -2.31
C PHE A 431 26.63 11.17 -2.01
N VAL A 432 26.84 12.17 -1.17
CA VAL A 432 28.17 12.69 -0.79
C VAL A 432 28.65 11.93 0.44
N PRO A 433 29.80 11.20 0.39
CA PRO A 433 30.33 10.50 1.56
C PRO A 433 30.57 11.43 2.75
N ARG A 434 30.39 10.93 3.96
CA ARG A 434 30.53 11.67 5.21
C ARG A 434 31.84 11.33 5.92
#